data_dbbc2a14c51e073a4006d527c5714575
#
_entry.id   dbbc2a14c51e073a4006d527c5714575
#
_cell.length_a   1.000
_cell.length_b   1.000
_cell.length_c   1.000
_cell.angle_alpha   90.00
_cell.angle_beta   90.00
_cell.angle_gamma   90.00
#
_symmetry.space_group_name_H-M   'P 1'
#
loop_
_entity.id
_entity.type
_entity.pdbx_description
1 polymer ?
#
loop_
_entity_poly.entity_id
_entity_poly.type
_entity_poly.pdbx_seq_one_letter_code
_entity_poly.pdbx_strand_id
1 'polypeptide(L)'
;MTALRLLADTFFLTKACRYMDLQPQLILELATLGICTGFLAGLLGIGGGMVMVPFLTFMLSLRGVDPDLTVKMAIATSMATIIFTSISSVRAHHKRGAVRWDLVKGLAPGIVLGSMIGSMGVFAWLKGSYLAIFFGLFVGFSATQMFLDKKPAPSRQVPGTAGLMGAGSAIGFLSGLVGAGGGFISVPFMAWCNVAIHNAVATSAALGFPIAVANVLGYVVSGMSVEGLPADAFGFIWVPALVVIAACSVFTAPLGAKAAHMLPVKKLKRIFGSVLYVLAIYMFYKGIMH
;
A
#
# COMPACT_ATOMS: atom_id res chain seq x y z
N MET A 1 -0.57 -16.45 33.55
CA MET A 1 -0.19 -15.68 32.34
C MET A 1 0.55 -16.48 31.28
N THR A 2 1.15 -17.61 31.59
CA THR A 2 1.94 -18.45 30.66
C THR A 2 1.11 -19.37 29.75
N ALA A 3 -0.02 -19.88 30.23
CA ALA A 3 -0.87 -20.80 29.45
C ALA A 3 -1.63 -20.11 28.29
N LEU A 4 -2.06 -18.86 28.45
CA LEU A 4 -2.74 -18.10 27.39
C LEU A 4 -1.79 -17.68 26.27
N ARG A 5 -0.51 -17.41 26.55
CA ARG A 5 0.52 -17.17 25.53
C ARG A 5 0.86 -18.43 24.76
N LEU A 6 1.03 -19.58 25.43
CA LEU A 6 1.26 -20.86 24.78
C LEU A 6 0.08 -21.31 23.90
N LEU A 7 -1.17 -21.07 24.32
CA LEU A 7 -2.37 -21.33 23.53
C LEU A 7 -2.49 -20.38 22.33
N ALA A 8 -2.13 -19.11 22.47
CA ALA A 8 -2.11 -18.17 21.36
C ALA A 8 -1.02 -18.52 20.37
N ASP A 9 0.19 -18.84 20.83
CA ASP A 9 1.33 -19.19 19.96
C ASP A 9 1.10 -20.54 19.24
N THR A 10 0.57 -21.57 19.92
CA THR A 10 0.24 -22.85 19.29
C THR A 10 -0.97 -22.74 18.39
N PHE A 11 -1.99 -21.95 18.72
CA PHE A 11 -3.16 -21.75 17.87
C PHE A 11 -2.85 -20.94 16.62
N PHE A 12 -1.99 -19.91 16.73
CA PHE A 12 -1.54 -19.13 15.56
C PHE A 12 -0.57 -19.91 14.68
N LEU A 13 0.43 -20.59 15.26
CA LEU A 13 1.43 -21.37 14.51
C LEU A 13 0.84 -22.65 13.90
N THR A 14 -0.04 -23.37 14.60
CA THR A 14 -0.69 -24.57 14.04
C THR A 14 -1.75 -24.23 13.00
N LYS A 15 -2.51 -23.14 13.14
CA LYS A 15 -3.36 -22.65 12.05
C LYS A 15 -2.52 -22.21 10.86
N ALA A 16 -1.47 -21.41 11.04
CA ALA A 16 -0.58 -21.00 9.97
C ALA A 16 0.05 -22.18 9.23
N CYS A 17 0.53 -23.21 9.92
CA CYS A 17 1.06 -24.43 9.28
C CYS A 17 0.01 -25.29 8.56
N ARG A 18 -1.21 -25.37 9.06
CA ARG A 18 -2.29 -26.17 8.44
C ARG A 18 -2.91 -25.51 7.20
N TYR A 19 -2.75 -24.18 7.03
CA TYR A 19 -3.26 -23.41 5.88
C TYR A 19 -2.21 -23.19 4.79
N MET A 20 -0.98 -23.65 4.98
CA MET A 20 0.10 -23.48 4.00
C MET A 20 0.23 -24.70 3.07
N ASP A 21 -0.84 -25.03 2.32
CA ASP A 21 -0.68 -25.74 1.04
C ASP A 21 -0.13 -24.76 -0.02
N LEU A 22 0.99 -24.13 0.34
CA LEU A 22 1.72 -23.25 -0.55
C LEU A 22 2.51 -24.12 -1.52
N GLN A 23 1.96 -24.32 -2.69
CA GLN A 23 2.75 -24.90 -3.78
C GLN A 23 4.04 -24.07 -3.94
N PRO A 24 5.21 -24.70 -4.12
CA PRO A 24 6.50 -24.00 -4.25
C PRO A 24 6.48 -22.89 -5.30
N GLN A 25 5.70 -23.06 -6.36
CA GLN A 25 5.49 -22.05 -7.40
C GLN A 25 4.83 -20.78 -6.84
N LEU A 26 3.79 -20.91 -6.02
CA LEU A 26 3.12 -19.76 -5.42
C LEU A 26 4.05 -18.98 -4.49
N ILE A 27 4.88 -19.68 -3.70
CA ILE A 27 5.89 -19.04 -2.85
C ILE A 27 6.87 -18.23 -3.70
N LEU A 28 7.33 -18.78 -4.82
CA LEU A 28 8.26 -18.11 -5.72
C LEU A 28 7.64 -16.85 -6.35
N GLU A 29 6.40 -16.94 -6.79
CA GLU A 29 5.65 -15.80 -7.36
C GLU A 29 5.45 -14.68 -6.33
N LEU A 30 5.00 -15.02 -5.11
CA LEU A 30 4.82 -14.08 -4.02
C LEU A 30 6.14 -13.47 -3.53
N ALA A 31 7.21 -14.26 -3.47
CA ALA A 31 8.54 -13.80 -3.10
C ALA A 31 9.09 -12.81 -4.15
N THR A 32 8.95 -13.14 -5.43
CA THR A 32 9.35 -12.26 -6.54
C THR A 32 8.59 -10.95 -6.49
N LEU A 33 7.26 -11.02 -6.29
CA LEU A 33 6.41 -9.84 -6.09
C LEU A 33 6.88 -9.02 -4.88
N GLY A 34 7.21 -9.67 -3.76
CA GLY A 34 7.70 -9.01 -2.55
C GLY A 34 9.05 -8.30 -2.75
N ILE A 35 9.99 -8.94 -3.46
CA ILE A 35 11.29 -8.36 -3.80
C ILE A 35 11.10 -7.09 -4.66
N CYS A 36 10.32 -7.19 -5.73
CA CYS A 36 10.08 -6.08 -6.64
C CYS A 36 9.35 -4.93 -5.95
N THR A 37 8.26 -5.23 -5.26
CA THR A 37 7.43 -4.19 -4.61
C THR A 37 8.11 -3.55 -3.42
N GLY A 38 8.90 -4.31 -2.64
CA GLY A 38 9.72 -3.78 -1.56
C GLY A 38 10.78 -2.80 -2.08
N PHE A 39 11.51 -3.17 -3.13
CA PHE A 39 12.48 -2.28 -3.76
C PHE A 39 11.83 -0.99 -4.26
N LEU A 40 10.71 -1.09 -4.97
CA LEU A 40 9.94 0.07 -5.47
C LEU A 40 9.37 0.93 -4.34
N ALA A 41 8.92 0.30 -3.25
CA ALA A 41 8.42 1.00 -2.07
C ALA A 41 9.50 1.90 -1.45
N GLY A 42 10.71 1.37 -1.28
CA GLY A 42 11.85 2.14 -0.78
C GLY A 42 12.31 3.23 -1.73
N LEU A 43 12.32 2.94 -3.02
CA LEU A 43 12.82 3.84 -4.06
C LEU A 43 11.95 5.06 -4.29
N LEU A 44 10.62 4.86 -4.33
CA LEU A 44 9.65 5.89 -4.69
C LEU A 44 8.87 6.44 -3.49
N GLY A 45 8.98 5.81 -2.32
CA GLY A 45 8.23 6.19 -1.12
C GLY A 45 6.71 5.94 -1.22
N ILE A 46 6.27 5.08 -2.14
CA ILE A 46 4.85 4.86 -2.47
C ILE A 46 4.25 3.59 -1.85
N GLY A 47 5.04 2.84 -1.07
CA GLY A 47 4.59 1.63 -0.37
C GLY A 47 4.42 0.37 -1.22
N GLY A 48 4.68 0.41 -2.54
CA GLY A 48 4.60 -0.75 -3.44
C GLY A 48 3.19 -1.26 -3.77
N GLY A 49 2.15 -0.73 -3.13
CA GLY A 49 0.77 -1.21 -3.24
C GLY A 49 0.17 -1.17 -4.65
N MET A 50 0.53 -0.17 -5.44
CA MET A 50 0.03 -0.04 -6.82
C MET A 50 0.42 -1.18 -7.76
N VAL A 51 1.50 -1.88 -7.46
CA VAL A 51 1.90 -3.09 -8.20
C VAL A 51 1.30 -4.32 -7.53
N MET A 52 1.31 -4.36 -6.19
CA MET A 52 0.80 -5.50 -5.42
C MET A 52 -0.67 -5.80 -5.70
N VAL A 53 -1.52 -4.76 -5.69
CA VAL A 53 -2.97 -4.95 -5.81
C VAL A 53 -3.37 -5.66 -7.11
N PRO A 54 -2.94 -5.24 -8.31
CA PRO A 54 -3.28 -5.96 -9.54
C PRO A 54 -2.76 -7.40 -9.59
N PHE A 55 -1.53 -7.63 -9.13
CA PHE A 55 -0.96 -8.99 -9.09
C PHE A 55 -1.68 -9.90 -8.11
N LEU A 56 -1.99 -9.41 -6.91
CA LEU A 56 -2.78 -10.18 -5.95
C LEU A 56 -4.21 -10.42 -6.45
N THR A 57 -4.82 -9.44 -7.12
CA THR A 57 -6.12 -9.61 -7.79
C THR A 57 -6.06 -10.71 -8.82
N PHE A 58 -5.02 -10.75 -9.65
CA PHE A 58 -4.82 -11.81 -10.64
C PHE A 58 -4.66 -13.19 -9.98
N MET A 59 -3.79 -13.31 -8.97
CA MET A 59 -3.54 -14.56 -8.26
C MET A 59 -4.78 -15.09 -7.53
N LEU A 60 -5.52 -14.23 -6.85
CA LEU A 60 -6.76 -14.60 -6.16
C LEU A 60 -7.87 -15.01 -7.15
N SER A 61 -7.93 -14.35 -8.32
CA SER A 61 -8.86 -14.75 -9.39
C SER A 61 -8.55 -16.14 -9.93
N LEU A 62 -7.26 -16.50 -10.12
CA LEU A 62 -6.85 -17.85 -10.53
C LEU A 62 -7.20 -18.91 -9.48
N ARG A 63 -7.30 -18.55 -8.22
CA ARG A 63 -7.73 -19.43 -7.12
C ARG A 63 -9.25 -19.57 -7.01
N GLY A 64 -10.01 -18.94 -7.87
CA GLY A 64 -11.47 -19.01 -7.87
C GLY A 64 -12.15 -18.23 -6.75
N VAL A 65 -11.46 -17.23 -6.17
CA VAL A 65 -12.07 -16.32 -5.19
C VAL A 65 -13.11 -15.46 -5.90
N ASP A 66 -14.24 -15.23 -5.23
CA ASP A 66 -15.32 -14.39 -5.73
C ASP A 66 -14.80 -13.04 -6.26
N PRO A 67 -15.22 -12.59 -7.45
CA PRO A 67 -14.74 -11.35 -8.06
C PRO A 67 -14.88 -10.11 -7.18
N ASP A 68 -15.96 -10.00 -6.41
CA ASP A 68 -16.19 -8.87 -5.50
C ASP A 68 -15.25 -8.90 -4.29
N LEU A 69 -14.85 -10.09 -3.83
CA LEU A 69 -13.92 -10.27 -2.72
C LEU A 69 -12.46 -10.17 -3.16
N THR A 70 -12.14 -10.59 -4.38
CA THR A 70 -10.79 -10.64 -4.93
C THR A 70 -10.07 -9.29 -4.83
N VAL A 71 -10.70 -8.21 -5.29
CA VAL A 71 -10.11 -6.86 -5.27
C VAL A 71 -9.99 -6.34 -3.83
N LYS A 72 -10.99 -6.58 -2.99
CA LYS A 72 -10.96 -6.19 -1.57
C LYS A 72 -9.83 -6.89 -0.84
N MET A 73 -9.66 -8.19 -1.03
CA MET A 73 -8.56 -8.96 -0.44
C MET A 73 -7.20 -8.49 -0.93
N ALA A 74 -7.05 -8.19 -2.21
CA ALA A 74 -5.81 -7.68 -2.78
C ALA A 74 -5.42 -6.33 -2.17
N ILE A 75 -6.37 -5.40 -2.04
CA ILE A 75 -6.18 -4.09 -1.41
C ILE A 75 -5.78 -4.25 0.06
N ALA A 76 -6.52 -5.07 0.83
CA ALA A 76 -6.28 -5.26 2.25
C ALA A 76 -4.92 -5.94 2.52
N THR A 77 -4.57 -6.96 1.74
CA THR A 77 -3.28 -7.67 1.85
C THR A 77 -2.11 -6.76 1.50
N SER A 78 -2.26 -5.94 0.45
CA SER A 78 -1.28 -4.93 0.08
C SER A 78 -1.04 -3.94 1.22
N MET A 79 -2.09 -3.39 1.82
CA MET A 79 -1.96 -2.48 2.96
C MET A 79 -1.32 -3.14 4.18
N ALA A 80 -1.67 -4.39 4.49
CA ALA A 80 -1.04 -5.13 5.58
C ALA A 80 0.47 -5.31 5.35
N THR A 81 0.88 -5.56 4.11
CA THR A 81 2.31 -5.64 3.73
C THR A 81 3.02 -4.28 3.91
N ILE A 82 2.34 -3.17 3.61
CA ILE A 82 2.90 -1.82 3.74
C ILE A 82 3.26 -1.48 5.19
N ILE A 83 2.60 -2.05 6.20
CA ILE A 83 2.99 -1.87 7.61
C ILE A 83 4.47 -2.23 7.78
N PHE A 84 4.87 -3.40 7.31
CA PHE A 84 6.23 -3.92 7.45
C PHE A 84 7.25 -3.19 6.56
N THR A 85 6.89 -2.98 5.30
CA THR A 85 7.75 -2.28 4.34
C THR A 85 7.97 -0.82 4.70
N SER A 86 6.97 -0.13 5.23
CA SER A 86 7.11 1.27 5.65
C SER A 86 8.07 1.41 6.84
N ILE A 87 8.01 0.51 7.83
CA ILE A 87 8.95 0.50 8.96
C ILE A 87 10.39 0.35 8.46
N SER A 88 10.62 -0.60 7.54
CA SER A 88 11.94 -0.83 6.97
C SER A 88 12.43 0.35 6.14
N SER A 89 11.57 0.90 5.27
CA SER A 89 11.87 2.04 4.43
C SER A 89 12.13 3.31 5.24
N VAL A 90 11.28 3.62 6.22
CA VAL A 90 11.45 4.84 7.05
C VAL A 90 12.73 4.80 7.86
N ARG A 91 13.11 3.63 8.39
CA ARG A 91 14.40 3.48 9.09
C ARG A 91 15.59 3.84 8.20
N ALA A 92 15.56 3.41 6.93
CA ALA A 92 16.60 3.71 5.95
C ALA A 92 16.67 5.19 5.59
N HIS A 93 15.53 5.86 5.43
CA HIS A 93 15.43 7.30 5.15
C HIS A 93 15.75 8.16 6.37
N HIS A 94 15.33 7.73 7.57
CA HIS A 94 15.59 8.43 8.82
C HIS A 94 17.10 8.48 9.14
N LYS A 95 17.83 7.37 8.96
CA LYS A 95 19.30 7.34 9.13
C LYS A 95 20.04 8.36 8.25
N ARG A 96 19.40 8.86 7.19
CA ARG A 96 19.94 9.89 6.29
C ARG A 96 19.44 11.31 6.58
N GLY A 97 18.67 11.48 7.66
CA GLY A 97 18.11 12.79 8.05
C GLY A 97 17.08 13.34 7.07
N ALA A 98 16.53 12.49 6.15
CA ALA A 98 15.66 12.96 5.08
C ALA A 98 14.18 13.10 5.49
N VAL A 99 13.75 12.52 6.62
CA VAL A 99 12.35 12.51 7.07
C VAL A 99 12.02 13.83 7.80
N ARG A 100 10.98 14.52 7.35
CA ARG A 100 10.39 15.70 7.99
C ARG A 100 9.32 15.25 9.00
N TRP A 101 9.75 15.01 10.23
CA TRP A 101 8.86 14.54 11.30
C TRP A 101 7.80 15.57 11.72
N ASP A 102 8.05 16.85 11.52
CA ASP A 102 7.08 17.92 11.68
C ASP A 102 5.84 17.73 10.77
N LEU A 103 6.07 17.40 9.49
CA LEU A 103 5.00 17.08 8.54
C LEU A 103 4.31 15.76 8.86
N VAL A 104 5.06 14.75 9.30
CA VAL A 104 4.46 13.47 9.73
C VAL A 104 3.48 13.70 10.88
N LYS A 105 3.90 14.43 11.91
CA LYS A 105 3.04 14.74 13.07
C LYS A 105 1.81 15.56 12.68
N GLY A 106 1.93 16.48 11.73
CA GLY A 106 0.81 17.32 11.28
C GLY A 106 -0.20 16.58 10.41
N LEU A 107 0.26 15.65 9.56
CA LEU A 107 -0.59 14.89 8.64
C LEU A 107 -1.20 13.63 9.28
N ALA A 108 -0.49 12.98 10.20
CA ALA A 108 -0.88 11.68 10.75
C ALA A 108 -2.28 11.65 11.40
N PRO A 109 -2.71 12.63 12.21
CA PRO A 109 -4.06 12.62 12.79
C PRO A 109 -5.15 12.63 11.71
N GLY A 110 -5.00 13.49 10.69
CA GLY A 110 -5.91 13.53 9.56
C GLY A 110 -5.90 12.21 8.77
N ILE A 111 -4.72 11.64 8.54
CA ILE A 111 -4.56 10.35 7.86
C ILE A 111 -5.33 9.25 8.59
N VAL A 112 -5.19 9.14 9.90
CA VAL A 112 -5.91 8.12 10.68
C VAL A 112 -7.42 8.28 10.51
N LEU A 113 -7.94 9.49 10.66
CA LEU A 113 -9.37 9.77 10.49
C LEU A 113 -9.85 9.43 9.08
N GLY A 114 -9.16 9.90 8.04
CA GLY A 114 -9.53 9.65 6.66
C GLY A 114 -9.42 8.16 6.29
N SER A 115 -8.39 7.47 6.77
CA SER A 115 -8.22 6.03 6.56
C SER A 115 -9.34 5.22 7.20
N MET A 116 -9.75 5.55 8.43
CA MET A 116 -10.85 4.86 9.09
C MET A 116 -12.18 5.08 8.36
N ILE A 117 -12.48 6.30 7.95
CA ILE A 117 -13.67 6.60 7.14
C ILE A 117 -13.64 5.83 5.82
N GLY A 118 -12.49 5.80 5.16
CA GLY A 118 -12.30 5.08 3.89
C GLY A 118 -12.48 3.57 4.03
N SER A 119 -11.80 2.95 5.00
CA SER A 119 -11.74 1.49 5.15
C SER A 119 -12.95 0.87 5.85
N MET A 120 -13.48 1.49 6.89
CA MET A 120 -14.67 0.97 7.60
C MET A 120 -15.99 1.43 6.97
N GLY A 121 -15.98 2.61 6.34
CA GLY A 121 -17.15 3.17 5.65
C GLY A 121 -17.21 2.72 4.19
N VAL A 122 -16.63 3.54 3.31
CA VAL A 122 -16.81 3.42 1.85
C VAL A 122 -16.32 2.09 1.29
N PHE A 123 -15.15 1.63 1.70
CA PHE A 123 -14.57 0.36 1.22
C PHE A 123 -15.44 -0.86 1.55
N ALA A 124 -16.03 -0.91 2.75
CA ALA A 124 -16.87 -2.02 3.18
C ALA A 124 -18.12 -2.15 2.30
N TRP A 125 -18.71 -1.03 1.92
CA TRP A 125 -19.97 -0.96 1.14
C TRP A 125 -19.77 -1.07 -0.37
N LEU A 126 -18.62 -0.62 -0.90
CA LEU A 126 -18.37 -0.67 -2.33
C LEU A 126 -18.17 -2.12 -2.80
N LYS A 127 -18.73 -2.44 -3.97
CA LYS A 127 -18.43 -3.69 -4.67
C LYS A 127 -16.98 -3.70 -5.17
N GLY A 128 -16.38 -4.88 -5.27
CA GLY A 128 -15.02 -5.05 -5.79
C GLY A 128 -14.80 -4.45 -7.17
N SER A 129 -15.81 -4.54 -8.05
CA SER A 129 -15.80 -3.94 -9.39
C SER A 129 -15.62 -2.43 -9.36
N TYR A 130 -16.34 -1.71 -8.50
CA TYR A 130 -16.16 -0.25 -8.37
C TYR A 130 -14.78 0.12 -7.82
N LEU A 131 -14.27 -0.67 -6.86
CA LEU A 131 -12.90 -0.49 -6.34
C LEU A 131 -11.85 -0.73 -7.43
N ALA A 132 -12.06 -1.73 -8.32
CA ALA A 132 -11.18 -2.01 -9.44
C ALA A 132 -11.16 -0.86 -10.45
N ILE A 133 -12.32 -0.31 -10.81
CA ILE A 133 -12.44 0.85 -11.70
C ILE A 133 -11.75 2.07 -11.07
N PHE A 134 -12.05 2.36 -9.81
CA PHE A 134 -11.44 3.48 -9.08
C PHE A 134 -9.91 3.34 -9.01
N PHE A 135 -9.43 2.13 -8.70
CA PHE A 135 -8.01 1.80 -8.70
C PHE A 135 -7.39 2.05 -10.09
N GLY A 136 -8.01 1.53 -11.15
CA GLY A 136 -7.53 1.69 -12.53
C GLY A 136 -7.42 3.16 -12.94
N LEU A 137 -8.45 3.96 -12.65
CA LEU A 137 -8.44 5.41 -12.92
C LEU A 137 -7.36 6.13 -12.13
N PHE A 138 -7.24 5.84 -10.83
CA PHE A 138 -6.26 6.47 -9.95
C PHE A 138 -4.82 6.13 -10.35
N VAL A 139 -4.55 4.84 -10.67
CA VAL A 139 -3.23 4.39 -11.08
C VAL A 139 -2.89 4.91 -12.48
N GLY A 140 -3.86 4.96 -13.40
CA GLY A 140 -3.70 5.56 -14.72
C GLY A 140 -3.35 7.06 -14.64
N PHE A 141 -4.03 7.80 -13.77
CA PHE A 141 -3.70 9.19 -13.49
C PHE A 141 -2.28 9.34 -12.91
N SER A 142 -1.92 8.49 -11.96
CA SER A 142 -0.58 8.48 -11.34
C SER A 142 0.51 8.15 -12.35
N ALA A 143 0.26 7.18 -13.24
CA ALA A 143 1.16 6.83 -14.34
C ALA A 143 1.37 8.02 -15.29
N THR A 144 0.29 8.73 -15.62
CA THR A 144 0.35 9.94 -16.45
C THR A 144 1.21 11.03 -15.80
N GLN A 145 1.03 11.27 -14.51
CA GLN A 145 1.88 12.23 -13.78
C GLN A 145 3.36 11.83 -13.80
N MET A 146 3.66 10.52 -13.63
CA MET A 146 5.04 10.03 -13.68
C MET A 146 5.66 10.17 -15.08
N PHE A 147 4.86 9.96 -16.14
CA PHE A 147 5.30 10.09 -17.53
C PHE A 147 5.59 11.54 -17.90
N LEU A 148 4.69 12.44 -17.55
CA LEU A 148 4.82 13.88 -17.84
C LEU A 148 5.95 14.54 -17.03
N ASP A 149 6.39 13.91 -15.94
CA ASP A 149 7.40 14.42 -14.99
C ASP A 149 7.16 15.90 -14.61
N LYS A 150 5.90 16.36 -14.75
CA LYS A 150 5.51 17.70 -14.36
C LYS A 150 5.48 17.76 -12.84
N LYS A 151 6.52 18.35 -12.27
CA LYS A 151 6.52 18.69 -10.86
C LYS A 151 5.57 19.86 -10.67
N PRO A 152 4.65 19.82 -9.69
CA PRO A 152 3.91 21.02 -9.32
C PRO A 152 4.93 22.13 -9.03
N ALA A 153 4.75 23.30 -9.65
CA ALA A 153 5.58 24.44 -9.32
C ALA A 153 5.41 24.74 -7.82
N PRO A 154 6.51 24.91 -7.06
CA PRO A 154 6.43 25.27 -5.66
C PRO A 154 5.77 26.64 -5.54
N SER A 155 4.49 26.66 -5.19
CA SER A 155 3.68 27.89 -5.19
C SER A 155 3.06 28.19 -3.82
N ARG A 156 3.19 27.26 -2.87
CA ARG A 156 2.57 27.39 -1.53
C ARG A 156 3.55 27.07 -0.42
N GLN A 157 3.33 27.69 0.72
CA GLN A 157 3.94 27.28 1.98
C GLN A 157 3.16 26.10 2.59
N VAL A 158 3.80 25.37 3.49
CA VAL A 158 3.15 24.30 4.25
C VAL A 158 1.94 24.89 4.98
N PRO A 159 0.73 24.33 4.80
CA PRO A 159 -0.46 24.82 5.49
C PRO A 159 -0.33 24.69 7.02
N GLY A 160 -1.11 25.49 7.75
CA GLY A 160 -1.26 25.33 9.19
C GLY A 160 -1.92 23.98 9.56
N THR A 161 -2.03 23.70 10.86
CA THR A 161 -2.49 22.42 11.40
C THR A 161 -3.81 21.93 10.80
N ALA A 162 -4.81 22.81 10.65
CA ALA A 162 -6.11 22.44 10.05
C ALA A 162 -5.96 22.03 8.58
N GLY A 163 -5.13 22.72 7.81
CA GLY A 163 -4.86 22.38 6.40
C GLY A 163 -4.09 21.05 6.27
N LEU A 164 -3.14 20.77 7.17
CA LEU A 164 -2.44 19.48 7.23
C LEU A 164 -3.40 18.34 7.62
N MET A 165 -4.30 18.56 8.58
CA MET A 165 -5.32 17.57 8.93
C MET A 165 -6.24 17.27 7.75
N GLY A 166 -6.73 18.28 7.04
CA GLY A 166 -7.58 18.11 5.86
C GLY A 166 -6.85 17.36 4.73
N ALA A 167 -5.62 17.75 4.42
CA ALA A 167 -4.79 17.04 3.44
C ALA A 167 -4.50 15.60 3.87
N GLY A 168 -4.18 15.39 5.15
CA GLY A 168 -3.98 14.06 5.72
C GLY A 168 -5.21 13.19 5.58
N SER A 169 -6.42 13.72 5.88
CA SER A 169 -7.68 12.99 5.74
C SER A 169 -7.94 12.56 4.29
N ALA A 170 -7.72 13.45 3.34
CA ALA A 170 -7.85 13.12 1.91
C ALA A 170 -6.84 12.03 1.49
N ILE A 171 -5.58 12.13 1.94
CA ILE A 171 -4.53 11.13 1.67
C ILE A 171 -4.92 9.78 2.26
N GLY A 172 -5.33 9.74 3.53
CA GLY A 172 -5.72 8.50 4.20
C GLY A 172 -6.93 7.83 3.57
N PHE A 173 -7.97 8.61 3.27
CA PHE A 173 -9.19 8.15 2.62
C PHE A 173 -8.93 7.52 1.24
N LEU A 174 -8.26 8.25 0.35
CA LEU A 174 -7.95 7.76 -1.00
C LEU A 174 -7.00 6.57 -0.97
N SER A 175 -6.02 6.58 -0.05
CA SER A 175 -5.12 5.43 0.14
C SER A 175 -5.86 4.18 0.57
N GLY A 176 -6.90 4.31 1.39
CA GLY A 176 -7.75 3.21 1.83
C GLY A 176 -8.55 2.57 0.69
N LEU A 177 -8.94 3.32 -0.33
CA LEU A 177 -9.67 2.78 -1.48
C LEU A 177 -8.74 2.13 -2.52
N VAL A 178 -7.48 2.59 -2.59
CA VAL A 178 -6.51 2.14 -3.60
C VAL A 178 -5.58 1.03 -3.08
N GLY A 179 -5.42 0.88 -1.77
CA GLY A 179 -4.45 -0.08 -1.24
C GLY A 179 -3.00 0.36 -1.42
N ALA A 180 -2.73 1.66 -1.48
CA ALA A 180 -1.40 2.22 -1.68
C ALA A 180 -0.97 3.08 -0.47
N GLY A 181 0.32 3.12 -0.17
CA GLY A 181 0.88 3.83 1.00
C GLY A 181 0.85 5.37 0.93
N GLY A 182 -0.05 5.94 0.14
CA GLY A 182 -0.30 7.39 0.07
C GLY A 182 0.75 8.22 -0.68
N GLY A 183 1.86 7.63 -1.10
CA GLY A 183 2.99 8.36 -1.70
C GLY A 183 2.65 9.13 -2.97
N PHE A 184 1.70 8.64 -3.76
CA PHE A 184 1.26 9.29 -4.99
C PHE A 184 0.48 10.58 -4.76
N ILE A 185 -0.07 10.77 -3.56
CA ILE A 185 -0.79 12.00 -3.19
C ILE A 185 0.11 12.85 -2.29
N SER A 186 0.75 12.24 -1.29
CA SER A 186 1.54 12.96 -0.30
C SER A 186 2.81 13.57 -0.89
N VAL A 187 3.51 12.88 -1.82
CA VAL A 187 4.72 13.42 -2.45
C VAL A 187 4.41 14.63 -3.33
N PRO A 188 3.44 14.62 -4.27
CA PRO A 188 3.04 15.81 -5.00
C PRO A 188 2.54 16.94 -4.10
N PHE A 189 1.77 16.64 -3.07
CA PHE A 189 1.29 17.62 -2.10
C PHE A 189 2.46 18.33 -1.40
N MET A 190 3.42 17.56 -0.87
CA MET A 190 4.60 18.13 -0.22
C MET A 190 5.49 18.91 -1.20
N ALA A 191 5.65 18.41 -2.43
CA ALA A 191 6.40 19.13 -3.46
C ALA A 191 5.73 20.46 -3.83
N TRP A 192 4.41 20.51 -3.88
CA TRP A 192 3.63 21.74 -4.07
C TRP A 192 3.80 22.72 -2.92
N CYS A 193 3.96 22.21 -1.70
CA CYS A 193 4.30 23.00 -0.50
C CYS A 193 5.80 23.32 -0.37
N ASN A 194 6.56 23.29 -1.46
CA ASN A 194 7.98 23.66 -1.49
C ASN A 194 8.90 22.75 -0.63
N VAL A 195 8.49 21.50 -0.39
CA VAL A 195 9.35 20.51 0.26
C VAL A 195 10.25 19.85 -0.79
N ALA A 196 11.55 19.77 -0.51
CA ALA A 196 12.50 19.11 -1.41
C ALA A 196 12.08 17.66 -1.69
N ILE A 197 12.18 17.23 -2.96
CA ILE A 197 11.62 15.92 -3.41
C ILE A 197 12.17 14.73 -2.61
N HIS A 198 13.45 14.75 -2.22
CA HIS A 198 14.02 13.68 -1.41
C HIS A 198 13.39 13.63 -0.01
N ASN A 199 13.12 14.78 0.60
CA ASN A 199 12.43 14.90 1.87
C ASN A 199 10.94 14.50 1.74
N ALA A 200 10.28 14.87 0.65
CA ALA A 200 8.91 14.50 0.37
C ALA A 200 8.76 12.95 0.23
N VAL A 201 9.66 12.30 -0.51
CA VAL A 201 9.68 10.82 -0.64
C VAL A 201 9.95 10.15 0.71
N ALA A 202 10.95 10.62 1.45
CA ALA A 202 11.29 10.06 2.75
C ALA A 202 10.16 10.25 3.79
N THR A 203 9.53 11.41 3.79
CA THR A 203 8.40 11.73 4.67
C THR A 203 7.16 10.91 4.28
N SER A 204 6.92 10.72 2.98
CA SER A 204 5.84 9.86 2.49
C SER A 204 6.03 8.41 2.92
N ALA A 205 7.25 7.88 2.90
CA ALA A 205 7.53 6.55 3.43
C ALA A 205 7.18 6.43 4.91
N ALA A 206 7.39 7.50 5.71
CA ALA A 206 6.98 7.53 7.11
C ALA A 206 5.46 7.62 7.30
N LEU A 207 4.76 8.34 6.43
CA LEU A 207 3.30 8.40 6.43
C LEU A 207 2.64 7.06 6.03
N GLY A 208 3.35 6.21 5.31
CA GLY A 208 2.88 4.88 4.94
C GLY A 208 2.50 4.01 6.13
N PHE A 209 3.18 4.16 7.27
CA PHE A 209 2.88 3.38 8.48
C PHE A 209 1.51 3.72 9.09
N PRO A 210 1.21 4.98 9.47
CA PRO A 210 -0.11 5.33 10.00
C PRO A 210 -1.25 5.09 9.00
N ILE A 211 -1.01 5.30 7.70
CA ILE A 211 -1.98 4.97 6.64
C ILE A 211 -2.32 3.48 6.68
N ALA A 212 -1.28 2.62 6.67
CA ALA A 212 -1.46 1.19 6.59
C ALA A 212 -2.11 0.62 7.85
N VAL A 213 -1.68 1.03 9.04
CA VAL A 213 -2.26 0.55 10.31
C VAL A 213 -3.73 0.91 10.41
N ALA A 214 -4.10 2.17 10.15
CA ALA A 214 -5.49 2.61 10.26
C ALA A 214 -6.41 1.90 9.24
N ASN A 215 -5.95 1.72 7.99
CA ASN A 215 -6.73 1.00 6.98
C ASN A 215 -6.85 -0.50 7.27
N VAL A 216 -5.77 -1.14 7.72
CA VAL A 216 -5.77 -2.57 8.06
C VAL A 216 -6.76 -2.88 9.18
N LEU A 217 -6.82 -2.04 10.21
CA LEU A 217 -7.82 -2.18 11.28
C LEU A 217 -9.24 -2.16 10.68
N GLY A 218 -9.53 -1.23 9.79
CA GLY A 218 -10.83 -1.16 9.11
C GLY A 218 -11.13 -2.39 8.25
N TYR A 219 -10.15 -2.89 7.48
CA TYR A 219 -10.33 -4.08 6.64
C TYR A 219 -10.50 -5.38 7.43
N VAL A 220 -9.84 -5.49 8.58
CA VAL A 220 -10.05 -6.64 9.46
C VAL A 220 -11.45 -6.60 10.03
N VAL A 221 -11.85 -5.47 10.63
CA VAL A 221 -13.18 -5.33 11.25
C VAL A 221 -14.30 -5.54 10.22
N SER A 222 -14.22 -4.90 9.06
CA SER A 222 -15.24 -5.03 8.02
C SER A 222 -15.25 -6.40 7.33
N GLY A 223 -14.12 -7.09 7.31
CA GLY A 223 -14.01 -8.43 6.72
C GLY A 223 -14.45 -9.57 7.62
N MET A 224 -14.46 -9.37 8.96
CA MET A 224 -14.85 -10.43 9.89
C MET A 224 -16.30 -10.88 9.78
N SER A 225 -17.18 -10.02 9.26
CA SER A 225 -18.61 -10.30 9.08
C SER A 225 -18.97 -10.73 7.65
N VAL A 226 -17.97 -10.91 6.77
CA VAL A 226 -18.20 -11.27 5.36
C VAL A 226 -18.07 -12.77 5.18
N GLU A 227 -19.10 -13.38 4.61
CA GLU A 227 -19.13 -14.79 4.24
C GLU A 227 -18.41 -15.02 2.90
N GLY A 228 -17.93 -16.24 2.66
CA GLY A 228 -17.28 -16.62 1.39
C GLY A 228 -15.80 -16.27 1.28
N LEU A 229 -15.18 -15.72 2.34
CA LEU A 229 -13.74 -15.51 2.37
C LEU A 229 -13.00 -16.85 2.45
N PRO A 230 -11.84 -17.00 1.78
CA PRO A 230 -10.98 -18.17 1.91
C PRO A 230 -10.61 -18.45 3.37
N ALA A 231 -10.46 -19.73 3.72
CA ALA A 231 -10.15 -20.16 5.08
C ALA A 231 -8.78 -19.66 5.59
N ASP A 232 -7.87 -19.32 4.68
CA ASP A 232 -6.54 -18.75 4.92
C ASP A 232 -6.54 -17.22 4.97
N ALA A 233 -7.72 -16.58 5.00
CA ALA A 233 -7.87 -15.15 5.17
C ALA A 233 -8.16 -14.75 6.62
N PHE A 234 -7.69 -13.57 7.01
CA PHE A 234 -8.02 -12.91 8.27
C PHE A 234 -8.70 -11.57 7.97
N GLY A 235 -10.04 -11.51 8.10
CA GLY A 235 -10.83 -10.47 7.48
C GLY A 235 -10.56 -10.48 5.97
N PHE A 236 -10.34 -9.34 5.36
CA PHE A 236 -9.97 -9.28 3.94
C PHE A 236 -8.49 -9.58 3.65
N ILE A 237 -7.67 -9.90 4.64
CA ILE A 237 -6.23 -10.10 4.47
C ILE A 237 -5.92 -11.56 4.12
N TRP A 238 -5.30 -11.80 2.99
CA TRP A 238 -4.78 -13.11 2.62
C TRP A 238 -3.43 -13.36 3.31
N VAL A 239 -3.47 -14.14 4.40
CA VAL A 239 -2.34 -14.32 5.32
C VAL A 239 -1.09 -14.94 4.65
N PRO A 240 -1.17 -15.98 3.83
CA PRO A 240 -0.01 -16.55 3.15
C PRO A 240 0.74 -15.51 2.29
N ALA A 241 0.01 -14.73 1.50
CA ALA A 241 0.60 -13.68 0.68
C ALA A 241 1.24 -12.58 1.54
N LEU A 242 0.56 -12.15 2.62
CA LEU A 242 1.12 -11.19 3.55
C LEU A 242 2.47 -11.63 4.09
N VAL A 243 2.58 -12.87 4.59
CA VAL A 243 3.81 -13.38 5.22
C VAL A 243 4.96 -13.40 4.23
N VAL A 244 4.75 -14.01 3.05
CA VAL A 244 5.82 -14.16 2.05
C VAL A 244 6.25 -12.80 1.48
N ILE A 245 5.29 -11.96 1.10
CA ILE A 245 5.59 -10.65 0.51
C ILE A 245 6.24 -9.73 1.54
N ALA A 246 5.73 -9.68 2.78
CA ALA A 246 6.31 -8.85 3.84
C ALA A 246 7.74 -9.28 4.17
N ALA A 247 7.99 -10.58 4.31
CA ALA A 247 9.33 -11.10 4.56
C ALA A 247 10.33 -10.62 3.49
N CYS A 248 10.01 -10.81 2.20
CA CYS A 248 10.90 -10.38 1.11
C CYS A 248 11.04 -8.86 1.01
N SER A 249 9.91 -8.13 1.14
CA SER A 249 9.88 -6.68 0.94
C SER A 249 10.63 -5.90 2.03
N VAL A 250 10.64 -6.38 3.26
CA VAL A 250 11.38 -5.77 4.39
C VAL A 250 12.89 -5.72 4.09
N PHE A 251 13.44 -6.75 3.45
CA PHE A 251 14.86 -6.78 3.09
C PHE A 251 15.18 -5.93 1.87
N THR A 252 14.28 -5.80 0.92
CA THR A 252 14.51 -5.07 -0.34
C THR A 252 14.18 -3.58 -0.26
N ALA A 253 13.27 -3.16 0.63
CA ALA A 253 12.92 -1.75 0.79
C ALA A 253 14.12 -0.83 1.16
N PRO A 254 15.06 -1.21 2.05
CA PRO A 254 16.24 -0.41 2.31
C PRO A 254 17.17 -0.26 1.10
N LEU A 255 17.23 -1.29 0.23
CA LEU A 255 18.00 -1.24 -1.02
C LEU A 255 17.38 -0.25 -2.00
N GLY A 256 16.04 -0.24 -2.11
CA GLY A 256 15.31 0.76 -2.88
C GLY A 256 15.53 2.18 -2.36
N ALA A 257 15.47 2.38 -1.04
CA ALA A 257 15.76 3.67 -0.42
C ALA A 257 17.21 4.14 -0.67
N LYS A 258 18.18 3.21 -0.70
CA LYS A 258 19.56 3.53 -1.09
C LYS A 258 19.66 3.93 -2.56
N ALA A 259 19.00 3.21 -3.44
CA ALA A 259 18.97 3.47 -4.87
C ALA A 259 18.33 4.81 -5.22
N ALA A 260 17.33 5.26 -4.46
CA ALA A 260 16.67 6.55 -4.63
C ALA A 260 17.62 7.76 -4.57
N HIS A 261 18.75 7.61 -3.88
CA HIS A 261 19.78 8.65 -3.76
C HIS A 261 20.88 8.54 -4.83
N MET A 262 20.94 7.44 -5.59
CA MET A 262 22.03 7.14 -6.52
C MET A 262 21.62 7.16 -8.00
N LEU A 263 20.35 6.91 -8.28
CA LEU A 263 19.87 6.70 -9.66
C LEU A 263 19.18 7.95 -10.23
N PRO A 264 19.28 8.18 -11.57
CA PRO A 264 18.51 9.21 -12.24
C PRO A 264 17.02 8.83 -12.25
N VAL A 265 16.29 9.39 -11.29
CA VAL A 265 14.87 9.08 -10.98
C VAL A 265 13.96 9.22 -12.21
N LYS A 266 14.31 10.05 -13.21
CA LYS A 266 13.47 10.32 -14.39
C LYS A 266 13.27 9.11 -15.30
N LYS A 267 14.34 8.36 -15.62
CA LYS A 267 14.23 7.14 -16.44
C LYS A 267 13.42 6.06 -15.74
N LEU A 268 13.67 5.90 -14.45
CA LEU A 268 12.99 4.90 -13.62
C LEU A 268 11.49 5.18 -13.47
N LYS A 269 11.11 6.44 -13.26
CA LYS A 269 9.69 6.86 -13.24
C LYS A 269 8.98 6.54 -14.55
N ARG A 270 9.64 6.71 -15.71
CA ARG A 270 9.03 6.38 -17.01
C ARG A 270 8.79 4.89 -17.17
N ILE A 271 9.79 4.07 -16.85
CA ILE A 271 9.65 2.60 -16.92
C ILE A 271 8.53 2.15 -15.97
N PHE A 272 8.54 2.65 -14.75
CA PHE A 272 7.51 2.31 -13.76
C PHE A 272 6.12 2.82 -14.19
N GLY A 273 6.03 4.04 -14.74
CA GLY A 273 4.79 4.57 -15.30
C GLY A 273 4.22 3.71 -16.42
N SER A 274 5.08 3.13 -17.31
CA SER A 274 4.63 2.19 -18.35
C SER A 274 4.03 0.92 -17.75
N VAL A 275 4.67 0.35 -16.72
CA VAL A 275 4.13 -0.81 -16.01
C VAL A 275 2.79 -0.46 -15.35
N LEU A 276 2.69 0.69 -14.71
CA LEU A 276 1.45 1.15 -14.08
C LEU A 276 0.31 1.32 -15.09
N TYR A 277 0.57 1.78 -16.33
CA TYR A 277 -0.46 1.86 -17.37
C TYR A 277 -1.04 0.49 -17.70
N VAL A 278 -0.18 -0.52 -17.88
CA VAL A 278 -0.63 -1.90 -18.15
C VAL A 278 -1.50 -2.41 -17.00
N LEU A 279 -1.05 -2.19 -15.76
CA LEU A 279 -1.78 -2.62 -14.57
C LEU A 279 -3.10 -1.85 -14.38
N ALA A 280 -3.13 -0.56 -14.71
CA ALA A 280 -4.33 0.25 -14.68
C ALA A 280 -5.38 -0.24 -15.69
N ILE A 281 -4.96 -0.55 -16.92
CA ILE A 281 -5.83 -1.11 -17.96
C ILE A 281 -6.38 -2.47 -17.51
N TYR A 282 -5.54 -3.34 -16.95
CA TYR A 282 -5.98 -4.63 -16.41
C TYR A 282 -7.06 -4.46 -15.33
N MET A 283 -6.83 -3.58 -14.35
CA MET A 283 -7.79 -3.34 -13.27
C MET A 283 -9.10 -2.71 -13.76
N PHE A 284 -9.00 -1.79 -14.71
CA PHE A 284 -10.15 -1.17 -15.33
C PHE A 284 -11.00 -2.19 -16.11
N TYR A 285 -10.34 -3.05 -16.90
CA TYR A 285 -11.00 -4.17 -17.60
C TYR A 285 -11.68 -5.11 -16.61
N LYS A 286 -10.97 -5.49 -15.54
CA LYS A 286 -11.51 -6.36 -14.47
C LYS A 286 -12.77 -5.77 -13.82
N GLY A 287 -12.78 -4.45 -13.61
CA GLY A 287 -13.93 -3.76 -13.00
C GLY A 287 -15.15 -3.63 -13.93
N ILE A 288 -14.95 -3.64 -15.24
CA ILE A 288 -16.07 -3.55 -16.21
C ILE A 288 -16.70 -4.93 -16.50
N MET A 289 -15.87 -5.99 -16.48
CA MET A 289 -16.31 -7.34 -16.85
C MET A 289 -17.04 -8.08 -15.71
N HIS A 290 -17.03 -7.53 -14.51
CA HIS A 290 -17.69 -8.06 -13.32
C HIS A 290 -18.49 -6.98 -12.59
#